data_e823114db9903b806371000b11b73700
#
_entry.id   e823114db9903b806371000b11b73700
#
_cell.length_a   1.000
_cell.length_b   1.000
_cell.length_c   1.000
_cell.angle_alpha   90.00
_cell.angle_beta   90.00
_cell.angle_gamma   90.00
#
_symmetry.space_group_name_H-M   'P 1'
#
loop_
_entity.id
_entity.type
_entity.pdbx_description
1 polymer ?
#
loop_
_entity_poly.entity_id
_entity_poly.type
_entity_poly.pdbx_seq_one_letter_code
_entity_poly.pdbx_strand_id
1 'polypeptide(L)'
;VYKRQLLYLANIQEDRLAKGELKIVGRRDDGSAILEAVGEATAIPTTVWSGAQFSAGEYGSRYIKRFLGHRSFNFPKSLYATELSIASVVADKPDALIVDFFSGSGTTAHAVMRLNHQDGGRRRSISITNNEVSEDESKKLTKRGLRQGDPEWEALGVCQYVTKPRVTAAITGKTPEGDPIKGDYKFTDEFPMADGFEENAVFFDLTYEDPDAVELGVAFEEIAPLLWLRAGSRGSIIKYEQPGFAMADA
;
A
#
# COMPACT_ATOMS: atom_id res chain seq x y z
N VAL A 1 15.60 -7.35 44.19
CA VAL A 1 15.17 -7.36 42.77
C VAL A 1 13.73 -6.88 42.67
N TYR A 2 12.78 -7.43 43.44
CA TYR A 2 11.35 -7.10 43.34
C TYR A 2 11.02 -5.61 43.64
N LYS A 3 11.67 -4.98 44.62
CA LYS A 3 11.43 -3.56 44.93
C LYS A 3 11.83 -2.60 43.80
N ARG A 4 12.91 -2.89 43.06
CA ARG A 4 13.34 -2.09 41.90
C ARG A 4 12.41 -2.25 40.71
N GLN A 5 11.85 -3.45 40.45
CA GLN A 5 10.87 -3.68 39.42
C GLN A 5 9.54 -3.00 39.71
N LEU A 6 9.08 -3.01 40.96
CA LEU A 6 7.85 -2.31 41.37
C LEU A 6 7.97 -0.78 41.23
N LEU A 7 9.13 -0.22 41.60
CA LEU A 7 9.39 1.21 41.39
C LEU A 7 9.46 1.60 39.91
N TYR A 8 10.07 0.76 39.09
CA TYR A 8 10.14 0.96 37.64
C TYR A 8 8.73 0.94 37.00
N LEU A 9 7.89 -0.02 37.37
CA LEU A 9 6.51 -0.11 36.91
C LEU A 9 5.65 1.06 37.39
N ALA A 10 5.84 1.53 38.61
CA ALA A 10 5.13 2.70 39.14
C ALA A 10 5.49 3.98 38.36
N ASN A 11 6.77 4.20 38.09
CA ASN A 11 7.23 5.36 37.32
C ASN A 11 6.68 5.35 35.88
N ILE A 12 6.59 4.17 35.23
CA ILE A 12 5.96 4.06 33.90
C ILE A 12 4.48 4.42 33.95
N GLN A 13 3.76 4.00 35.00
CA GLN A 13 2.34 4.31 35.12
C GLN A 13 2.10 5.79 35.42
N GLU A 14 2.96 6.42 36.23
CA GLU A 14 2.91 7.87 36.49
C GLU A 14 3.19 8.68 35.22
N ASP A 15 4.18 8.28 34.42
CA ASP A 15 4.48 8.89 33.12
C ASP A 15 3.29 8.78 32.14
N ARG A 16 2.66 7.63 32.09
CA ARG A 16 1.48 7.40 31.24
C ARG A 16 0.25 8.18 31.72
N LEU A 17 0.06 8.33 33.03
CA LEU A 17 -0.95 9.21 33.61
C LEU A 17 -0.69 10.67 33.27
N ALA A 18 0.57 11.11 33.38
CA ALA A 18 0.95 12.50 33.05
C ALA A 18 0.76 12.82 31.56
N LYS A 19 0.95 11.84 30.67
CA LYS A 19 0.69 11.95 29.24
C LYS A 19 -0.78 11.81 28.84
N GLY A 20 -1.68 11.52 29.79
CA GLY A 20 -3.08 11.31 29.52
C GLY A 20 -3.41 9.98 28.84
N GLU A 21 -2.48 9.04 28.79
CA GLU A 21 -2.67 7.69 28.25
C GLU A 21 -3.45 6.77 29.19
N LEU A 22 -3.47 7.12 30.47
CA LEU A 22 -4.22 6.45 31.52
C LEU A 22 -5.07 7.46 32.28
N LYS A 23 -6.22 7.01 32.82
CA LYS A 23 -7.05 7.76 33.76
C LYS A 23 -7.32 6.93 35.01
N ILE A 24 -7.47 7.57 36.16
CA ILE A 24 -7.90 6.92 37.37
C ILE A 24 -9.44 6.87 37.36
N VAL A 25 -9.99 5.66 37.31
CA VAL A 25 -11.46 5.45 37.28
C VAL A 25 -12.03 5.04 38.62
N GLY A 26 -11.20 4.79 39.62
CA GLY A 26 -11.62 4.43 40.97
C GLY A 26 -10.44 4.08 41.89
N ARG A 27 -10.75 3.71 43.12
CA ARG A 27 -9.78 3.17 44.07
C ARG A 27 -10.33 1.88 44.68
N ARG A 28 -9.43 0.94 44.98
CA ARG A 28 -9.71 -0.31 45.69
C ARG A 28 -9.74 -0.02 47.22
N ASP A 29 -10.23 -0.97 47.98
CA ASP A 29 -10.31 -0.88 49.44
C ASP A 29 -8.94 -0.71 50.12
N ASP A 30 -7.86 -1.18 49.46
CA ASP A 30 -6.48 -0.99 49.90
C ASP A 30 -5.88 0.37 49.53
N GLY A 31 -6.70 1.29 48.94
CA GLY A 31 -6.30 2.62 48.51
C GLY A 31 -5.61 2.68 47.14
N SER A 32 -5.30 1.54 46.53
CA SER A 32 -4.64 1.50 45.19
C SER A 32 -5.59 2.04 44.10
N ALA A 33 -5.00 2.79 43.14
CA ALA A 33 -5.75 3.33 42.03
C ALA A 33 -6.16 2.23 41.02
N ILE A 34 -7.39 2.31 40.51
CA ILE A 34 -7.83 1.55 39.36
C ILE A 34 -7.58 2.41 38.14
N LEU A 35 -6.70 1.97 37.26
CA LEU A 35 -6.30 2.66 36.05
C LEU A 35 -7.02 2.08 34.84
N GLU A 36 -7.48 2.95 33.98
CA GLU A 36 -8.06 2.60 32.68
C GLU A 36 -7.31 3.33 31.58
N ALA A 37 -7.02 2.63 30.47
CA ALA A 37 -6.40 3.25 29.29
C ALA A 37 -7.36 4.27 28.66
N VAL A 38 -6.83 5.41 28.29
CA VAL A 38 -7.56 6.44 27.53
C VAL A 38 -7.33 6.17 26.05
N GLY A 39 -8.38 5.87 25.31
CA GLY A 39 -8.32 5.48 23.90
C GLY A 39 -8.41 3.97 23.70
N GLU A 40 -8.27 3.54 22.47
CA GLU A 40 -8.23 2.12 22.14
C GLU A 40 -6.95 1.46 22.66
N ALA A 41 -7.09 0.32 23.29
CA ALA A 41 -5.97 -0.46 23.78
C ALA A 41 -5.11 -0.93 22.61
N THR A 42 -3.94 -0.35 22.42
CA THR A 42 -2.97 -0.82 21.44
C THR A 42 -2.29 -2.08 21.97
N ALA A 43 -2.44 -3.20 21.29
CA ALA A 43 -1.73 -4.42 21.57
C ALA A 43 -0.49 -4.55 20.68
N ILE A 44 0.64 -4.96 21.28
CA ILE A 44 1.82 -5.31 20.49
C ILE A 44 1.47 -6.55 19.65
N PRO A 45 1.66 -6.52 18.32
CA PRO A 45 1.41 -7.68 17.49
C PRO A 45 2.21 -8.90 17.96
N THR A 46 1.56 -10.05 18.01
CA THR A 46 2.24 -11.32 18.31
C THR A 46 3.17 -11.74 17.18
N THR A 47 4.18 -12.56 17.46
CA THR A 47 5.11 -13.08 16.45
C THR A 47 4.48 -14.14 15.54
N VAL A 48 3.33 -14.69 15.92
CA VAL A 48 2.58 -15.69 15.16
C VAL A 48 1.16 -15.21 14.92
N TRP A 49 0.76 -15.18 13.66
CA TRP A 49 -0.57 -14.74 13.22
C TRP A 49 -1.34 -15.95 12.67
N SER A 50 -2.33 -16.44 13.41
CA SER A 50 -3.08 -17.64 13.10
C SER A 50 -4.56 -17.43 12.76
N GLY A 51 -5.01 -16.17 12.65
CA GLY A 51 -6.39 -15.84 12.31
C GLY A 51 -6.75 -16.12 10.85
N ALA A 52 -8.04 -16.31 10.58
CA ALA A 52 -8.55 -16.57 9.22
C ALA A 52 -8.18 -15.44 8.24
N GLN A 53 -8.12 -14.19 8.71
CA GLN A 53 -7.74 -13.01 7.93
C GLN A 53 -6.33 -13.11 7.31
N PHE A 54 -5.47 -13.95 7.86
CA PHE A 54 -4.10 -14.10 7.36
C PHE A 54 -3.96 -15.17 6.27
N SER A 55 -5.05 -15.83 5.90
CA SER A 55 -5.04 -16.83 4.83
C SER A 55 -4.71 -16.21 3.48
N ALA A 56 -3.55 -16.55 2.91
CA ALA A 56 -3.15 -16.14 1.57
C ALA A 56 -4.07 -16.73 0.47
N GLY A 57 -4.66 -17.92 0.71
CA GLY A 57 -5.64 -18.53 -0.20
C GLY A 57 -6.90 -17.69 -0.31
N GLU A 58 -7.47 -17.29 0.84
CA GLU A 58 -8.73 -16.54 0.91
C GLU A 58 -8.54 -15.07 0.52
N TYR A 59 -7.59 -14.39 1.16
CA TYR A 59 -7.42 -12.93 1.06
C TYR A 59 -6.22 -12.50 0.21
N GLY A 60 -5.57 -13.45 -0.43
CA GLY A 60 -4.60 -13.26 -1.50
C GLY A 60 -5.16 -13.76 -2.82
N SER A 61 -5.12 -15.08 -3.07
CA SER A 61 -5.46 -15.67 -4.37
C SER A 61 -6.93 -15.46 -4.78
N ARG A 62 -7.89 -15.61 -3.85
CA ARG A 62 -9.30 -15.35 -4.15
C ARG A 62 -9.56 -13.85 -4.39
N TYR A 63 -8.86 -12.96 -3.69
CA TYR A 63 -8.96 -11.53 -3.94
C TYR A 63 -8.42 -11.16 -5.32
N ILE A 64 -7.27 -11.70 -5.74
CA ILE A 64 -6.78 -11.50 -7.11
C ILE A 64 -7.86 -11.88 -8.13
N LYS A 65 -8.48 -13.06 -7.99
CA LYS A 65 -9.56 -13.48 -8.90
C LYS A 65 -10.79 -12.56 -8.84
N ARG A 66 -11.12 -12.04 -7.66
CA ARG A 66 -12.27 -11.14 -7.49
C ARG A 66 -12.05 -9.79 -8.15
N PHE A 67 -10.84 -9.24 -8.03
CA PHE A 67 -10.47 -7.96 -8.60
C PHE A 67 -10.13 -8.02 -10.09
N LEU A 68 -9.58 -9.13 -10.55
CA LEU A 68 -8.98 -9.26 -11.87
C LEU A 68 -9.61 -10.38 -12.74
N GLY A 69 -10.74 -10.96 -12.30
CA GLY A 69 -11.42 -12.01 -13.06
C GLY A 69 -10.57 -13.28 -13.22
N HIS A 70 -10.27 -13.62 -14.46
CA HIS A 70 -9.50 -14.83 -14.82
C HIS A 70 -7.99 -14.71 -14.60
N ARG A 71 -7.48 -13.50 -14.34
CA ARG A 71 -6.06 -13.26 -14.12
C ARG A 71 -5.58 -13.91 -12.83
N SER A 72 -4.37 -14.40 -12.83
CA SER A 72 -3.78 -15.07 -11.68
C SER A 72 -2.39 -14.54 -11.37
N PHE A 73 -2.00 -14.68 -10.12
CA PHE A 73 -0.65 -14.41 -9.65
C PHE A 73 -0.26 -15.50 -8.65
N ASN A 74 0.96 -15.98 -8.74
CA ASN A 74 1.45 -17.03 -7.86
C ASN A 74 1.78 -16.45 -6.47
N PHE A 75 1.26 -17.07 -5.42
CA PHE A 75 1.55 -16.75 -4.03
C PHE A 75 1.30 -15.29 -3.61
N PRO A 76 0.15 -14.67 -3.94
CA PRO A 76 -0.15 -13.34 -3.45
C PRO A 76 -0.26 -13.37 -1.93
N LYS A 77 0.21 -12.31 -1.27
CA LYS A 77 0.06 -12.17 0.18
C LYS A 77 -1.40 -11.89 0.54
N SER A 78 -1.82 -12.27 1.76
CA SER A 78 -3.09 -11.82 2.29
C SER A 78 -3.10 -10.29 2.41
N LEU A 79 -4.17 -9.66 1.96
CA LEU A 79 -4.36 -8.21 2.09
C LEU A 79 -4.29 -7.79 3.56
N TYR A 80 -4.98 -8.49 4.45
CA TYR A 80 -5.06 -8.16 5.88
C TYR A 80 -3.78 -8.47 6.65
N ALA A 81 -3.01 -9.47 6.24
CA ALA A 81 -1.68 -9.70 6.80
C ALA A 81 -0.72 -8.55 6.44
N THR A 82 -0.77 -8.07 5.20
CA THR A 82 0.03 -6.93 4.74
C THR A 82 -0.40 -5.64 5.43
N GLU A 83 -1.71 -5.41 5.55
CA GLU A 83 -2.31 -4.28 6.27
C GLU A 83 -1.82 -4.23 7.73
N LEU A 84 -1.93 -5.34 8.47
CA LEU A 84 -1.45 -5.41 9.85
C LEU A 84 0.06 -5.21 9.95
N SER A 85 0.83 -5.76 9.01
CA SER A 85 2.30 -5.57 8.97
C SER A 85 2.66 -4.09 8.84
N ILE A 86 1.98 -3.36 7.97
CA ILE A 86 2.20 -1.93 7.77
C ILE A 86 1.69 -1.15 8.98
N ALA A 87 0.48 -1.43 9.46
CA ALA A 87 -0.12 -0.77 10.61
C ALA A 87 0.76 -0.89 11.86
N SER A 88 1.40 -2.05 12.09
CA SER A 88 2.29 -2.25 13.25
C SER A 88 3.48 -1.27 13.31
N VAL A 89 3.79 -0.60 12.21
CA VAL A 89 4.91 0.35 12.10
C VAL A 89 4.45 1.80 11.93
N VAL A 90 3.29 2.00 11.28
CA VAL A 90 2.85 3.34 10.86
C VAL A 90 1.44 3.71 11.35
N ALA A 91 0.86 3.01 12.31
CA ALA A 91 -0.46 3.34 12.86
C ALA A 91 -0.51 4.79 13.40
N ASP A 92 0.56 5.23 14.07
CA ASP A 92 0.72 6.58 14.62
C ASP A 92 1.28 7.61 13.61
N LYS A 93 1.44 7.22 12.33
CA LYS A 93 2.03 8.05 11.27
C LYS A 93 1.07 8.14 10.08
N PRO A 94 0.07 9.01 10.15
CA PRO A 94 -0.99 9.09 9.13
C PRO A 94 -0.51 9.61 7.76
N ASP A 95 0.69 10.13 7.67
CA ASP A 95 1.32 10.68 6.45
C ASP A 95 2.55 9.88 5.96
N ALA A 96 2.79 8.69 6.54
CA ALA A 96 3.96 7.86 6.23
C ALA A 96 4.08 7.54 4.73
N LEU A 97 5.33 7.41 4.27
CA LEU A 97 5.65 6.87 2.94
C LEU A 97 6.09 5.41 3.07
N ILE A 98 5.39 4.54 2.39
CA ILE A 98 5.66 3.11 2.33
C ILE A 98 6.30 2.79 0.98
N VAL A 99 7.44 2.12 0.96
CA VAL A 99 8.14 1.73 -0.27
C VAL A 99 8.23 0.22 -0.35
N ASP A 100 7.79 -0.33 -1.46
CA ASP A 100 7.83 -1.76 -1.76
C ASP A 100 8.62 -1.99 -3.05
N PHE A 101 9.84 -2.51 -2.92
CA PHE A 101 10.74 -2.75 -4.05
C PHE A 101 10.41 -4.01 -4.88
N PHE A 102 9.52 -4.86 -4.37
CA PHE A 102 9.13 -6.11 -5.03
C PHE A 102 7.61 -6.30 -4.94
N SER A 103 6.89 -5.29 -5.39
CA SER A 103 5.45 -5.13 -5.18
C SER A 103 4.61 -6.30 -5.74
N GLY A 104 5.12 -7.01 -6.75
CA GLY A 104 4.45 -8.18 -7.32
C GLY A 104 2.99 -7.88 -7.67
N SER A 105 2.04 -8.43 -6.91
CA SER A 105 0.61 -8.23 -7.17
C SER A 105 0.03 -6.91 -6.67
N GLY A 106 0.82 -5.98 -6.13
CA GLY A 106 0.34 -4.69 -5.62
C GLY A 106 -0.42 -4.76 -4.29
N THR A 107 -0.15 -5.77 -3.47
CA THR A 107 -0.86 -5.94 -2.19
C THR A 107 -0.55 -4.80 -1.22
N THR A 108 0.68 -4.32 -1.19
CA THR A 108 1.12 -3.21 -0.33
C THR A 108 0.36 -1.91 -0.63
N ALA A 109 0.26 -1.52 -1.89
CA ALA A 109 -0.49 -0.32 -2.28
C ALA A 109 -1.97 -0.43 -1.86
N HIS A 110 -2.59 -1.58 -2.08
CA HIS A 110 -3.96 -1.83 -1.67
C HIS A 110 -4.14 -1.78 -0.14
N ALA A 111 -3.20 -2.32 0.63
CA ALA A 111 -3.23 -2.27 2.09
C ALA A 111 -3.08 -0.83 2.62
N VAL A 112 -2.26 0.00 1.98
CA VAL A 112 -2.11 1.41 2.34
C VAL A 112 -3.42 2.19 2.12
N MET A 113 -4.11 1.96 1.00
CA MET A 113 -5.43 2.55 0.74
C MET A 113 -6.44 2.18 1.83
N ARG A 114 -6.46 0.93 2.25
CA ARG A 114 -7.32 0.48 3.35
C ARG A 114 -7.00 1.18 4.67
N LEU A 115 -5.73 1.31 5.03
CA LEU A 115 -5.33 2.01 6.25
C LEU A 115 -5.76 3.48 6.22
N ASN A 116 -5.60 4.16 5.09
CA ASN A 116 -6.06 5.54 4.92
C ASN A 116 -7.58 5.65 5.07
N HIS A 117 -8.33 4.70 4.50
CA HIS A 117 -9.78 4.67 4.62
C HIS A 117 -10.24 4.46 6.07
N GLN A 118 -9.55 3.61 6.83
CA GLN A 118 -9.89 3.30 8.23
C GLN A 118 -9.71 4.48 9.18
N ASP A 119 -8.64 5.25 9.02
CA ASP A 119 -8.26 6.28 9.98
C ASP A 119 -8.20 7.70 9.41
N GLY A 120 -8.57 7.87 8.14
CA GLY A 120 -8.52 9.16 7.43
C GLY A 120 -7.08 9.64 7.16
N GLY A 121 -6.11 8.74 7.21
CA GLY A 121 -4.70 9.02 6.93
C GLY A 121 -4.46 9.41 5.47
N ARG A 122 -3.25 9.90 5.22
CA ARG A 122 -2.74 10.28 3.89
C ARG A 122 -1.41 9.61 3.59
N ARG A 123 -1.28 8.34 4.01
CA ARG A 123 -0.10 7.54 3.72
C ARG A 123 0.02 7.35 2.22
N ARG A 124 1.25 7.35 1.74
CA ARG A 124 1.58 7.16 0.33
C ARG A 124 2.34 5.86 0.14
N SER A 125 2.19 5.24 -1.01
CA SER A 125 2.97 4.05 -1.37
C SER A 125 3.74 4.28 -2.67
N ILE A 126 4.98 3.82 -2.70
CA ILE A 126 5.78 3.67 -3.92
C ILE A 126 5.98 2.19 -4.13
N SER A 127 5.43 1.67 -5.22
CA SER A 127 5.51 0.26 -5.59
C SER A 127 6.42 0.11 -6.80
N ILE A 128 7.48 -0.67 -6.67
CA ILE A 128 8.43 -0.96 -7.74
C ILE A 128 8.32 -2.44 -8.07
N THR A 129 8.13 -2.78 -9.32
CA THR A 129 8.05 -4.17 -9.77
C THR A 129 8.59 -4.31 -11.18
N ASN A 130 9.24 -5.43 -11.45
CA ASN A 130 9.57 -5.82 -12.81
C ASN A 130 8.28 -6.18 -13.56
N ASN A 131 8.33 -6.10 -14.89
CA ASN A 131 7.25 -6.59 -15.74
C ASN A 131 7.56 -7.99 -16.27
N GLU A 132 7.97 -8.89 -15.37
CA GLU A 132 8.30 -10.26 -15.77
C GLU A 132 7.06 -11.07 -16.11
N VAL A 133 7.19 -11.90 -17.15
CA VAL A 133 6.19 -12.88 -17.57
C VAL A 133 6.47 -14.20 -16.88
N SER A 134 5.44 -14.92 -16.44
CA SER A 134 5.61 -16.23 -15.82
C SER A 134 6.31 -17.23 -16.77
N GLU A 135 7.01 -18.22 -16.20
CA GLU A 135 7.75 -19.21 -16.99
C GLU A 135 6.86 -19.96 -17.99
N ASP A 136 5.63 -20.30 -17.60
CA ASP A 136 4.69 -21.03 -18.47
C ASP A 136 4.19 -20.15 -19.62
N GLU A 137 3.89 -18.87 -19.36
CA GLU A 137 3.50 -17.95 -20.41
C GLU A 137 4.67 -17.58 -21.32
N SER A 138 5.87 -17.37 -20.77
CA SER A 138 7.05 -17.08 -21.57
C SER A 138 7.36 -18.21 -22.57
N LYS A 139 7.21 -19.48 -22.16
CA LYS A 139 7.33 -20.65 -23.07
C LYS A 139 6.30 -20.65 -24.21
N LYS A 140 5.05 -20.25 -23.90
CA LYS A 140 4.00 -20.15 -24.93
C LYS A 140 4.25 -18.98 -25.89
N LEU A 141 4.67 -17.83 -25.39
CA LEU A 141 4.99 -16.66 -26.19
C LEU A 141 6.20 -16.93 -27.11
N THR A 142 7.25 -17.55 -26.57
CA THR A 142 8.43 -17.96 -27.37
C THR A 142 8.06 -18.91 -28.49
N LYS A 143 7.16 -19.89 -28.25
CA LYS A 143 6.68 -20.80 -29.33
C LYS A 143 5.89 -20.06 -30.41
N ARG A 144 5.30 -18.90 -30.11
CA ARG A 144 4.62 -18.01 -31.06
C ARG A 144 5.60 -17.05 -31.75
N GLY A 145 6.89 -17.10 -31.43
CA GLY A 145 7.92 -16.24 -32.00
C GLY A 145 8.09 -14.90 -31.32
N LEU A 146 7.38 -14.68 -30.21
CA LEU A 146 7.45 -13.43 -29.42
C LEU A 146 8.63 -13.44 -28.46
N ARG A 147 9.16 -12.26 -28.18
CA ARG A 147 10.31 -12.04 -27.28
C ARG A 147 10.01 -10.94 -26.28
N GLN A 148 10.79 -10.91 -25.22
CA GLN A 148 10.80 -9.80 -24.28
C GLN A 148 11.06 -8.48 -25.03
N GLY A 149 10.24 -7.46 -24.74
CA GLY A 149 10.21 -6.19 -25.46
C GLY A 149 9.11 -6.09 -26.51
N ASP A 150 8.54 -7.21 -26.98
CA ASP A 150 7.37 -7.16 -27.86
C ASP A 150 6.13 -6.73 -27.09
N PRO A 151 5.23 -5.89 -27.65
CA PRO A 151 4.04 -5.39 -26.93
C PRO A 151 3.15 -6.50 -26.38
N GLU A 152 2.96 -7.59 -27.11
CA GLU A 152 2.16 -8.74 -26.66
C GLU A 152 2.84 -9.52 -25.53
N TRP A 153 4.17 -9.51 -25.47
CA TRP A 153 4.94 -10.07 -24.35
C TRP A 153 4.75 -9.21 -23.10
N GLU A 154 5.02 -7.91 -23.23
CA GLU A 154 4.96 -6.97 -22.12
C GLU A 154 3.55 -6.84 -21.53
N ALA A 155 2.51 -6.98 -22.34
CA ALA A 155 1.13 -6.95 -21.88
C ALA A 155 0.77 -8.08 -20.89
N LEU A 156 1.53 -9.18 -20.88
CA LEU A 156 1.34 -10.31 -19.96
C LEU A 156 2.31 -10.31 -18.78
N GLY A 157 3.16 -9.31 -18.68
CA GLY A 157 4.05 -9.12 -17.55
C GLY A 157 3.29 -8.74 -16.28
N VAL A 158 3.83 -9.09 -15.13
CA VAL A 158 3.15 -8.93 -13.82
C VAL A 158 2.71 -7.50 -13.56
N CYS A 159 3.49 -6.50 -13.95
CA CYS A 159 3.15 -5.10 -13.76
C CYS A 159 1.89 -4.72 -14.55
N GLN A 160 1.90 -5.00 -15.85
CA GLN A 160 0.80 -4.62 -16.77
C GLN A 160 -0.44 -5.49 -16.58
N TYR A 161 -0.25 -6.79 -16.31
CA TYR A 161 -1.34 -7.76 -16.27
C TYR A 161 -2.00 -7.90 -14.92
N VAL A 162 -1.26 -7.62 -13.82
CA VAL A 162 -1.75 -7.84 -12.45
C VAL A 162 -1.69 -6.57 -11.61
N THR A 163 -0.51 -5.95 -11.48
CA THR A 163 -0.27 -4.87 -10.50
C THR A 163 -1.08 -3.62 -10.82
N LYS A 164 -0.90 -3.06 -12.01
CA LYS A 164 -1.65 -1.88 -12.47
C LYS A 164 -3.16 -2.11 -12.42
N PRO A 165 -3.70 -3.21 -13.00
CA PRO A 165 -5.14 -3.48 -12.95
C PRO A 165 -5.69 -3.66 -11.54
N ARG A 166 -4.93 -4.29 -10.62
CA ARG A 166 -5.38 -4.45 -9.22
C ARG A 166 -5.47 -3.13 -8.50
N VAL A 167 -4.46 -2.28 -8.63
CA VAL A 167 -4.45 -0.95 -8.01
C VAL A 167 -5.60 -0.11 -8.56
N THR A 168 -5.78 -0.11 -9.88
CA THR A 168 -6.89 0.59 -10.54
C THR A 168 -8.24 0.05 -10.06
N ALA A 169 -8.40 -1.27 -9.98
CA ALA A 169 -9.64 -1.90 -9.54
C ALA A 169 -9.96 -1.57 -8.07
N ALA A 170 -8.94 -1.51 -7.19
CA ALA A 170 -9.13 -1.08 -5.81
C ALA A 170 -9.64 0.36 -5.73
N ILE A 171 -9.07 1.29 -6.49
CA ILE A 171 -9.48 2.69 -6.52
C ILE A 171 -10.89 2.85 -7.10
N THR A 172 -11.18 2.18 -8.22
CA THR A 172 -12.42 2.39 -8.97
C THR A 172 -13.60 1.54 -8.50
N GLY A 173 -13.37 0.52 -7.69
CA GLY A 173 -14.39 -0.48 -7.33
C GLY A 173 -14.83 -1.38 -8.48
N LYS A 174 -14.10 -1.36 -9.61
CA LYS A 174 -14.47 -2.08 -10.85
C LYS A 174 -13.37 -3.01 -11.31
N THR A 175 -13.78 -4.16 -11.86
CA THR A 175 -12.85 -5.07 -12.54
C THR A 175 -12.28 -4.42 -13.82
N PRO A 176 -11.21 -4.97 -14.41
CA PRO A 176 -10.70 -4.49 -15.71
C PRO A 176 -11.73 -4.52 -16.84
N GLU A 177 -12.74 -5.37 -16.72
CA GLU A 177 -13.86 -5.48 -17.68
C GLU A 177 -14.94 -4.42 -17.43
N GLY A 178 -14.86 -3.64 -16.33
CA GLY A 178 -15.78 -2.56 -15.99
C GLY A 178 -16.92 -2.98 -15.04
N ASP A 179 -17.00 -4.25 -14.66
CA ASP A 179 -18.01 -4.74 -13.74
C ASP A 179 -17.73 -4.32 -12.30
N PRO A 180 -18.73 -4.01 -11.47
CA PRO A 180 -18.55 -3.77 -10.05
C PRO A 180 -17.93 -4.99 -9.34
N ILE A 181 -16.95 -4.76 -8.47
CA ILE A 181 -16.30 -5.81 -7.72
C ILE A 181 -17.30 -6.36 -6.69
N LYS A 182 -17.55 -7.67 -6.72
CA LYS A 182 -18.53 -8.32 -5.85
C LYS A 182 -17.99 -8.59 -4.45
N GLY A 183 -18.82 -8.35 -3.44
CA GLY A 183 -18.57 -8.62 -2.03
C GLY A 183 -17.92 -7.47 -1.30
N ASP A 184 -17.70 -7.69 0.00
CA ASP A 184 -17.28 -6.65 0.92
C ASP A 184 -15.86 -6.89 1.41
N TYR A 185 -15.16 -5.82 1.77
CA TYR A 185 -14.01 -5.91 2.65
C TYR A 185 -14.47 -6.44 4.01
N LYS A 186 -13.56 -7.02 4.76
CA LYS A 186 -13.89 -7.71 6.01
C LYS A 186 -13.00 -7.25 7.16
N PHE A 187 -13.40 -7.69 8.36
CA PHE A 187 -12.72 -7.47 9.63
C PHE A 187 -12.80 -6.02 10.10
N THR A 188 -11.69 -5.29 10.15
CA THR A 188 -11.63 -3.99 10.83
C THR A 188 -12.41 -2.90 10.11
N ASP A 189 -12.68 -2.95 8.87
CA ASP A 189 -13.33 -1.91 8.08
C ASP A 189 -14.12 -2.58 6.95
N GLU A 190 -15.40 -2.77 7.20
CA GLU A 190 -16.29 -3.53 6.33
C GLU A 190 -17.13 -2.58 5.47
N PHE A 191 -16.92 -2.63 4.15
CA PHE A 191 -17.69 -1.89 3.16
C PHE A 191 -17.64 -2.61 1.79
N PRO A 192 -18.56 -2.31 0.86
CA PRO A 192 -18.58 -2.92 -0.47
C PRO A 192 -17.30 -2.61 -1.25
N MET A 193 -16.67 -3.63 -1.81
CA MET A 193 -15.49 -3.45 -2.66
C MET A 193 -15.80 -2.61 -3.92
N ALA A 194 -17.06 -2.59 -4.32
CA ALA A 194 -17.53 -1.81 -5.45
C ALA A 194 -17.50 -0.29 -5.21
N ASP A 195 -17.42 0.16 -3.96
CA ASP A 195 -17.35 1.58 -3.64
C ASP A 195 -15.96 2.15 -3.98
N GLY A 196 -14.93 1.30 -4.02
CA GLY A 196 -13.56 1.70 -4.27
C GLY A 196 -12.97 2.53 -3.14
N PHE A 197 -11.82 3.16 -3.40
CA PHE A 197 -11.16 4.07 -2.47
C PHE A 197 -11.06 5.47 -3.07
N GLU A 198 -11.25 6.51 -2.26
CA GLU A 198 -10.97 7.92 -2.63
C GLU A 198 -9.45 8.18 -2.68
N GLU A 199 -8.79 7.50 -3.58
CA GLU A 199 -7.35 7.52 -3.75
C GLU A 199 -6.98 7.72 -5.21
N ASN A 200 -5.72 8.01 -5.47
CA ASN A 200 -5.20 8.11 -6.82
C ASN A 200 -3.90 7.31 -6.98
N ALA A 201 -3.56 6.98 -8.21
CA ALA A 201 -2.32 6.33 -8.55
C ALA A 201 -1.77 6.85 -9.87
N VAL A 202 -0.45 6.99 -9.93
CA VAL A 202 0.27 7.32 -11.16
C VAL A 202 1.22 6.17 -11.46
N PHE A 203 1.24 5.73 -12.71
CA PHE A 203 2.08 4.64 -13.17
C PHE A 203 3.18 5.18 -14.07
N PHE A 204 4.41 4.75 -13.82
CA PHE A 204 5.57 5.10 -14.60
C PHE A 204 6.22 3.84 -15.16
N ASP A 205 6.70 3.92 -16.38
CA ASP A 205 7.63 2.94 -16.93
C ASP A 205 9.04 3.53 -16.82
N LEU A 206 9.98 2.74 -16.30
CA LEU A 206 11.35 3.18 -16.08
C LEU A 206 12.18 2.80 -17.30
N THR A 207 12.71 3.80 -17.99
CA THR A 207 13.56 3.66 -19.16
C THR A 207 14.94 4.27 -18.90
N TYR A 208 15.92 3.91 -19.73
CA TYR A 208 17.21 4.59 -19.78
C TYR A 208 17.18 5.64 -20.87
N GLU A 209 17.50 6.86 -20.52
CA GLU A 209 17.65 7.96 -21.46
C GLU A 209 19.11 8.23 -21.76
N ASP A 210 19.38 8.74 -22.95
CA ASP A 210 20.71 9.16 -23.35
C ASP A 210 21.14 10.38 -22.51
N PRO A 211 22.27 10.33 -21.77
CA PRO A 211 22.73 11.43 -20.96
C PRO A 211 22.94 12.73 -21.74
N ASP A 212 23.44 12.65 -22.97
CA ASP A 212 23.70 13.83 -23.82
C ASP A 212 22.36 14.45 -24.26
N ALA A 213 21.33 13.65 -24.55
CA ALA A 213 19.99 14.14 -24.87
C ALA A 213 19.34 14.84 -23.66
N VAL A 214 19.56 14.33 -22.44
CA VAL A 214 19.09 14.96 -21.20
C VAL A 214 19.81 16.28 -20.95
N GLU A 215 21.14 16.35 -21.10
CA GLU A 215 21.92 17.58 -20.91
C GLU A 215 21.56 18.68 -21.94
N LEU A 216 21.24 18.28 -23.16
CA LEU A 216 20.82 19.19 -24.22
C LEU A 216 19.36 19.65 -24.11
N GLY A 217 18.59 19.08 -23.12
CA GLY A 217 17.19 19.39 -22.90
C GLY A 217 16.22 18.78 -23.92
N VAL A 218 16.70 17.97 -24.88
CA VAL A 218 15.83 17.37 -25.91
C VAL A 218 15.03 16.16 -25.39
N ALA A 219 15.34 15.66 -24.19
CA ALA A 219 14.60 14.57 -23.51
C ALA A 219 13.71 15.08 -22.36
N PHE A 220 13.21 16.32 -22.46
CA PHE A 220 12.42 16.92 -21.37
C PHE A 220 11.15 16.15 -21.06
N GLU A 221 10.41 15.67 -22.06
CA GLU A 221 9.16 14.93 -21.89
C GLU A 221 9.39 13.63 -21.10
N GLU A 222 10.48 12.95 -21.35
CA GLU A 222 10.88 11.70 -20.72
C GLU A 222 11.26 11.90 -19.25
N ILE A 223 11.94 13.00 -18.93
CA ILE A 223 12.38 13.29 -17.55
C ILE A 223 11.35 14.08 -16.75
N ALA A 224 10.34 14.68 -17.36
CA ALA A 224 9.32 15.49 -16.70
C ALA A 224 8.61 14.74 -15.56
N PRO A 225 8.28 13.44 -15.65
CA PRO A 225 7.72 12.69 -14.53
C PRO A 225 8.64 12.64 -13.31
N LEU A 226 9.95 12.49 -13.51
CA LEU A 226 10.94 12.49 -12.43
C LEU A 226 11.06 13.88 -11.78
N LEU A 227 11.03 14.93 -12.56
CA LEU A 227 11.04 16.31 -12.06
C LEU A 227 9.78 16.59 -11.24
N TRP A 228 8.61 16.16 -11.70
CA TRP A 228 7.36 16.28 -10.98
C TRP A 228 7.39 15.51 -9.64
N LEU A 229 7.91 14.29 -9.60
CA LEU A 229 8.12 13.53 -8.37
C LEU A 229 9.02 14.28 -7.38
N ARG A 230 10.13 14.86 -7.86
CA ARG A 230 11.04 15.66 -7.03
C ARG A 230 10.40 16.95 -6.52
N ALA A 231 9.48 17.53 -7.27
CA ALA A 231 8.73 18.72 -6.87
C ALA A 231 7.59 18.42 -5.85
N GLY A 232 7.41 17.16 -5.45
CA GLY A 232 6.44 16.75 -4.45
C GLY A 232 5.12 16.21 -5.02
N SER A 233 5.06 15.93 -6.32
CA SER A 233 3.93 15.25 -7.00
C SER A 233 2.59 15.99 -6.83
N ARG A 234 2.61 17.31 -6.94
CA ARG A 234 1.40 18.13 -6.87
C ARG A 234 1.01 18.64 -8.25
N GLY A 235 -0.29 18.72 -8.51
CA GLY A 235 -0.83 19.16 -9.79
C GLY A 235 -0.52 18.22 -10.94
N SER A 236 -0.69 18.68 -12.16
CA SER A 236 -0.45 17.92 -13.39
C SER A 236 1.04 17.91 -13.76
N ILE A 237 1.48 16.84 -14.42
CA ILE A 237 2.83 16.78 -14.98
C ILE A 237 2.93 17.75 -16.18
N ILE A 238 3.91 18.66 -16.14
CA ILE A 238 4.24 19.54 -17.27
C ILE A 238 5.08 18.73 -18.25
N LYS A 239 4.51 18.38 -19.39
CA LYS A 239 5.14 17.47 -20.36
C LYS A 239 6.04 18.18 -21.39
N TYR A 240 5.77 19.44 -21.63
CA TYR A 240 6.47 20.19 -22.69
C TYR A 240 7.14 21.42 -22.13
N GLU A 241 8.33 21.72 -22.65
CA GLU A 241 9.03 22.95 -22.34
C GLU A 241 8.21 24.17 -22.73
N GLN A 242 8.27 25.20 -21.88
CA GLN A 242 7.62 26.48 -22.15
C GLN A 242 8.66 27.61 -21.96
N PRO A 243 8.59 28.68 -22.76
CA PRO A 243 9.49 29.83 -22.58
C PRO A 243 9.33 30.47 -21.21
N GLY A 244 10.40 30.57 -20.46
CA GLY A 244 10.44 31.13 -19.11
C GLY A 244 10.18 30.13 -18.03
N PHE A 245 8.94 29.95 -17.60
CA PHE A 245 8.57 28.96 -16.57
C PHE A 245 7.16 28.42 -16.82
N ALA A 246 6.91 27.23 -16.28
CA ALA A 246 5.58 26.62 -16.27
C ALA A 246 5.18 26.24 -14.85
N MET A 247 3.91 26.44 -14.51
CA MET A 247 3.30 26.04 -13.24
C MET A 247 2.10 25.16 -13.51
N ALA A 248 1.94 24.09 -12.73
CA ALA A 248 0.72 23.31 -12.70
C ALA A 248 -0.04 23.63 -11.41
N ASP A 249 -1.36 23.78 -11.53
CA ASP A 249 -2.24 23.97 -10.38
C ASP A 249 -2.21 22.71 -9.49
N ALA A 250 -2.19 22.93 -8.17
CA ALA A 250 -2.11 21.89 -7.17
C ALA A 250 -3.49 21.35 -6.79
#